data_d803f0d8603eacfd500ad6ec3661a41a
#
_entry.id   d803f0d8603eacfd500ad6ec3661a41a
#
_cell.length_a   1.000
_cell.length_b   1.000
_cell.length_c   1.000
_cell.angle_alpha   90.00
_cell.angle_beta   90.00
_cell.angle_gamma   90.00
#
_symmetry.space_group_name_H-M   'P 1'
#
loop_
_entity.id
_entity.type
_entity.pdbx_description
1 polymer ?
#
loop_
_entity_poly.entity_id
_entity_poly.type
_entity_poly.pdbx_seq_one_letter_code
_entity_poly.pdbx_strand_id
1 'polypeptide(L)'
;MRWRAVAIVRAAARIEVYGIGSSGPIAVDLAYRFLQLGLPAVALVDSHIQAVSAALTGPQTAVITVSHSGSTVETLLATRLAKEAGAQTIGITRLGKSPLQRFCDVVLHTVANETRYRPEAMSSRVAQLAIVDTLVSCCALADPERSVANLQRSAQVIAEKRY
;
A
#
# COMPACT_ATOMS: atom_id res chain seq x y z
N MET A 1 6.41 -13.37 7.50
CA MET A 1 5.43 -12.31 7.23
C MET A 1 5.71 -11.54 5.94
N ARG A 2 6.90 -10.94 5.75
CA ARG A 2 7.24 -10.13 4.56
C ARG A 2 7.07 -10.89 3.23
N TRP A 3 7.52 -12.12 3.13
CA TRP A 3 7.40 -12.94 1.92
C TRP A 3 5.95 -13.23 1.51
N ARG A 4 5.03 -13.34 2.47
CA ARG A 4 3.62 -13.51 2.18
C ARG A 4 3.01 -12.25 1.55
N ALA A 5 3.38 -11.05 2.03
CA ALA A 5 2.95 -9.79 1.41
C ALA A 5 3.47 -9.66 -0.03
N VAL A 6 4.75 -9.99 -0.26
CA VAL A 6 5.34 -10.01 -1.60
C VAL A 6 4.62 -10.98 -2.52
N ALA A 7 4.31 -12.19 -2.05
CA ALA A 7 3.58 -13.18 -2.84
C ALA A 7 2.18 -12.69 -3.23
N ILE A 8 1.44 -12.07 -2.31
CA ILE A 8 0.13 -11.48 -2.57
C ILE A 8 0.23 -10.41 -3.66
N VAL A 9 1.16 -9.46 -3.50
CA VAL A 9 1.35 -8.35 -4.45
C VAL A 9 1.71 -8.86 -5.84
N ARG A 10 2.60 -9.84 -5.94
CA ARG A 10 3.08 -10.34 -7.22
C ARG A 10 2.07 -11.23 -7.95
N ALA A 11 1.20 -11.90 -7.23
CA ALA A 11 0.16 -12.76 -7.80
C ALA A 11 -1.08 -11.96 -8.26
N ALA A 12 -1.22 -10.70 -7.83
CA ALA A 12 -2.41 -9.92 -8.10
C ALA A 12 -2.45 -9.42 -9.56
N ALA A 13 -3.61 -9.55 -10.19
CA ALA A 13 -3.90 -8.91 -11.48
C ALA A 13 -4.16 -7.41 -11.34
N ARG A 14 -4.52 -6.95 -10.13
CA ARG A 14 -4.75 -5.55 -9.77
C ARG A 14 -4.30 -5.30 -8.34
N ILE A 15 -3.66 -4.16 -8.10
CA ILE A 15 -3.26 -3.72 -6.76
C ILE A 15 -3.94 -2.39 -6.48
N GLU A 16 -4.67 -2.32 -5.38
CA GLU A 16 -5.27 -1.09 -4.89
C GLU A 16 -4.61 -0.68 -3.57
N VAL A 17 -4.19 0.57 -3.47
CA VAL A 17 -3.57 1.10 -2.26
C VAL A 17 -4.50 2.14 -1.65
N TYR A 18 -4.99 1.86 -0.46
CA TYR A 18 -5.91 2.73 0.29
C TYR A 18 -5.16 3.55 1.32
N GLY A 19 -5.45 4.84 1.37
CA GLY A 19 -4.95 5.76 2.38
C GLY A 19 -5.76 7.04 2.37
N ILE A 20 -6.08 7.57 3.54
CA ILE A 20 -6.86 8.82 3.71
C ILE A 20 -6.05 9.81 4.55
N GLY A 21 -6.24 11.10 4.31
CA GLY A 21 -5.54 12.16 5.02
C GLY A 21 -4.02 12.04 4.84
N SER A 22 -3.28 12.05 5.94
CA SER A 22 -1.81 11.95 5.92
C SER A 22 -1.26 10.61 5.41
N SER A 23 -2.08 9.56 5.33
CA SER A 23 -1.71 8.27 4.72
C SER A 23 -1.89 8.26 3.20
N GLY A 24 -2.66 9.21 2.64
CA GLY A 24 -2.89 9.32 1.20
C GLY A 24 -1.60 9.47 0.39
N PRO A 25 -0.70 10.41 0.72
CA PRO A 25 0.59 10.54 0.03
C PRO A 25 1.43 9.27 0.06
N ILE A 26 1.38 8.49 1.14
CA ILE A 26 2.10 7.20 1.26
C ILE A 26 1.49 6.16 0.32
N ALA A 27 0.16 6.13 0.21
CA ALA A 27 -0.54 5.25 -0.72
C ALA A 27 -0.19 5.58 -2.19
N VAL A 28 -0.15 6.87 -2.52
CA VAL A 28 0.24 7.35 -3.85
C VAL A 28 1.69 6.97 -4.19
N ASP A 29 2.62 7.19 -3.25
CA ASP A 29 4.04 6.82 -3.44
C ASP A 29 4.18 5.30 -3.68
N LEU A 30 3.53 4.47 -2.87
CA LEU A 30 3.59 3.01 -3.03
C LEU A 30 3.05 2.57 -4.40
N ALA A 31 1.88 3.08 -4.80
CA ALA A 31 1.28 2.74 -6.08
C ALA A 31 2.19 3.17 -7.26
N TYR A 32 2.78 4.36 -7.19
CA TYR A 32 3.71 4.85 -8.19
C TYR A 32 4.96 3.96 -8.32
N ARG A 33 5.56 3.55 -7.19
CA ARG A 33 6.72 2.66 -7.20
C ARG A 33 6.39 1.28 -7.77
N PHE A 34 5.22 0.74 -7.47
CA PHE A 34 4.76 -0.50 -8.08
C PHE A 34 4.54 -0.37 -9.60
N LEU A 35 3.99 0.74 -10.07
CA LEU A 35 3.88 1.02 -11.51
C LEU A 35 5.25 1.03 -12.20
N GLN A 36 6.28 1.60 -11.57
CA GLN A 36 7.65 1.57 -12.09
C GLN A 36 8.22 0.16 -12.21
N LEU A 37 7.78 -0.77 -11.36
CA LEU A 37 8.11 -2.21 -11.45
C LEU A 37 7.26 -2.96 -12.48
N GLY A 38 6.29 -2.30 -13.13
CA GLY A 38 5.34 -2.91 -14.05
C GLY A 38 4.25 -3.72 -13.35
N LEU A 39 3.97 -3.42 -12.08
CA LEU A 39 2.86 -3.98 -11.32
C LEU A 39 1.63 -3.08 -11.46
N PRO A 40 0.43 -3.63 -11.74
CA PRO A 40 -0.78 -2.86 -12.04
C PRO A 40 -1.39 -2.27 -10.76
N ALA A 41 -0.83 -1.18 -10.24
CA ALA A 41 -1.20 -0.55 -8.99
C ALA A 41 -1.86 0.81 -9.18
N VAL A 42 -2.85 1.11 -8.33
CA VAL A 42 -3.54 2.39 -8.25
C VAL A 42 -3.73 2.79 -6.78
N ALA A 43 -3.52 4.07 -6.48
CA ALA A 43 -3.85 4.63 -5.17
C ALA A 43 -5.28 5.17 -5.18
N LEU A 44 -6.07 4.81 -4.18
CA LEU A 44 -7.41 5.34 -3.95
C LEU A 44 -7.39 6.09 -2.61
N VAL A 45 -7.47 7.41 -2.70
CA VAL A 45 -7.30 8.32 -1.53
C VAL A 45 -8.60 9.03 -1.14
N ASP A 46 -9.65 8.85 -1.92
CA ASP A 46 -11.00 9.31 -1.62
C ASP A 46 -11.82 8.16 -0.99
N SER A 47 -12.54 8.43 0.08
CA SER A 47 -13.29 7.42 0.85
C SER A 47 -14.44 6.80 0.09
N HIS A 48 -15.13 7.57 -0.76
CA HIS A 48 -16.23 7.05 -1.58
C HIS A 48 -15.70 6.14 -2.68
N ILE A 49 -14.63 6.57 -3.37
CA ILE A 49 -13.99 5.76 -4.40
C ILE A 49 -13.44 4.46 -3.80
N GLN A 50 -12.83 4.52 -2.60
CA GLN A 50 -12.38 3.32 -1.89
C GLN A 50 -13.53 2.34 -1.63
N ALA A 51 -14.63 2.83 -1.08
CA ALA A 51 -15.78 1.97 -0.74
C ALA A 51 -16.41 1.32 -1.98
N VAL A 52 -16.60 2.11 -3.06
CA VAL A 52 -17.15 1.60 -4.33
C VAL A 52 -16.20 0.57 -4.94
N SER A 53 -14.90 0.89 -5.05
CA SER A 53 -13.91 -0.03 -5.61
C SER A 53 -13.81 -1.31 -4.78
N ALA A 54 -13.75 -1.19 -3.46
CA ALA A 54 -13.67 -2.32 -2.54
C ALA A 54 -14.83 -3.31 -2.67
N ALA A 55 -16.04 -2.79 -2.84
CA ALA A 55 -17.23 -3.63 -3.04
C ALA A 55 -17.23 -4.40 -4.37
N LEU A 56 -16.45 -3.93 -5.35
CA LEU A 56 -16.36 -4.48 -6.71
C LEU A 56 -15.04 -5.24 -6.96
N THR A 57 -14.19 -5.39 -5.96
CA THR A 57 -12.96 -6.18 -6.05
C THR A 57 -13.24 -7.69 -6.11
N GLY A 58 -12.18 -8.48 -6.14
CA GLY A 58 -12.32 -9.95 -6.14
C GLY A 58 -10.98 -10.64 -5.84
N PRO A 59 -10.94 -11.98 -5.95
CA PRO A 59 -9.77 -12.79 -5.53
C PRO A 59 -8.45 -12.47 -6.25
N GLN A 60 -8.53 -11.82 -7.42
CA GLN A 60 -7.34 -11.41 -8.18
C GLN A 60 -6.82 -10.02 -7.79
N THR A 61 -7.45 -9.35 -6.83
CA THR A 61 -7.06 -8.03 -6.35
C THR A 61 -6.28 -8.15 -5.04
N ALA A 62 -5.14 -7.47 -4.95
CA ALA A 62 -4.47 -7.20 -3.70
C ALA A 62 -4.83 -5.79 -3.22
N VAL A 63 -5.32 -5.68 -2.00
CA VAL A 63 -5.61 -4.39 -1.36
C VAL A 63 -4.60 -4.13 -0.27
N ILE A 64 -3.90 -2.98 -0.36
CA ILE A 64 -2.94 -2.54 0.64
C ILE A 64 -3.50 -1.31 1.34
N THR A 65 -3.80 -1.41 2.62
CA THR A 65 -4.37 -0.32 3.41
C THR A 65 -3.30 0.31 4.28
N VAL A 66 -3.06 1.60 4.10
CA VAL A 66 -2.13 2.39 4.91
C VAL A 66 -2.93 3.21 5.92
N SER A 67 -2.78 2.89 7.21
CA SER A 67 -3.44 3.61 8.29
C SER A 67 -2.61 3.52 9.57
N HIS A 68 -2.04 4.64 10.04
CA HIS A 68 -1.21 4.64 11.25
C HIS A 68 -1.98 4.13 12.47
N SER A 69 -3.15 4.69 12.75
CA SER A 69 -3.99 4.27 13.88
C SER A 69 -4.64 2.90 13.67
N GLY A 70 -4.87 2.54 12.40
CA GLY A 70 -5.66 1.36 12.03
C GLY A 70 -7.11 1.41 12.53
N SER A 71 -7.66 2.61 12.76
CA SER A 71 -9.00 2.84 13.32
C SER A 71 -9.84 3.87 12.57
N THR A 72 -9.33 4.41 11.46
CA THR A 72 -10.10 5.32 10.59
C THR A 72 -11.29 4.60 9.99
N VAL A 73 -12.50 5.08 10.24
CA VAL A 73 -13.76 4.37 9.94
C VAL A 73 -13.88 4.05 8.46
N GLU A 74 -13.61 5.01 7.59
CA GLU A 74 -13.70 4.87 6.14
C GLU A 74 -12.72 3.82 5.61
N THR A 75 -11.48 3.85 6.10
CA THR A 75 -10.44 2.89 5.71
C THR A 75 -10.76 1.48 6.19
N LEU A 76 -11.33 1.36 7.40
CA LEU A 76 -11.80 0.08 7.93
C LEU A 76 -12.93 -0.49 7.08
N LEU A 77 -13.92 0.35 6.74
CA LEU A 77 -15.05 -0.05 5.90
C LEU A 77 -14.56 -0.58 4.54
N ALA A 78 -13.72 0.20 3.85
CA ALA A 78 -13.20 -0.20 2.55
C ALA A 78 -12.39 -1.51 2.63
N THR A 79 -11.51 -1.65 3.63
CA THR A 79 -10.71 -2.88 3.80
C THR A 79 -11.59 -4.09 4.09
N ARG A 80 -12.64 -3.92 4.92
CA ARG A 80 -13.61 -4.98 5.21
C ARG A 80 -14.37 -5.40 3.94
N LEU A 81 -14.91 -4.44 3.19
CA LEU A 81 -15.62 -4.72 1.94
C LEU A 81 -14.74 -5.47 0.93
N ALA A 82 -13.50 -5.04 0.75
CA ALA A 82 -12.54 -5.72 -0.11
C ALA A 82 -12.29 -7.16 0.36
N LYS A 83 -12.14 -7.37 1.66
CA LYS A 83 -11.96 -8.70 2.25
C LYS A 83 -13.18 -9.60 2.03
N GLU A 84 -14.38 -9.06 2.24
CA GLU A 84 -15.65 -9.77 2.01
C GLU A 84 -15.86 -10.12 0.54
N ALA A 85 -15.38 -9.27 -0.39
CA ALA A 85 -15.38 -9.52 -1.83
C ALA A 85 -14.31 -10.54 -2.29
N GLY A 86 -13.47 -11.03 -1.38
CA GLY A 86 -12.47 -12.07 -1.64
C GLY A 86 -11.07 -11.54 -1.99
N ALA A 87 -10.83 -10.23 -1.95
CA ALA A 87 -9.51 -9.67 -2.19
C ALA A 87 -8.50 -10.10 -1.10
N GLN A 88 -7.23 -10.23 -1.49
CA GLN A 88 -6.13 -10.44 -0.54
C GLN A 88 -5.75 -9.10 0.10
N THR A 89 -5.73 -9.03 1.41
CA THR A 89 -5.60 -7.76 2.13
C THR A 89 -4.32 -7.66 2.94
N ILE A 90 -3.62 -6.51 2.82
CA ILE A 90 -2.40 -6.18 3.55
C ILE A 90 -2.63 -4.87 4.30
N GLY A 91 -2.37 -4.86 5.60
CA GLY A 91 -2.42 -3.63 6.41
C GLY A 91 -1.02 -3.11 6.74
N ILE A 92 -0.80 -1.80 6.60
CA ILE A 92 0.38 -1.11 7.13
C ILE A 92 -0.10 -0.20 8.25
N THR A 93 0.22 -0.55 9.50
CA THR A 93 -0.27 0.14 10.69
C THR A 93 0.76 0.11 11.82
N ARG A 94 0.54 0.91 12.86
CA ARG A 94 1.42 0.90 14.04
C ARG A 94 1.40 -0.46 14.76
N LEU A 95 2.50 -0.77 15.45
CA LEU A 95 2.56 -1.91 16.34
C LEU A 95 1.53 -1.75 17.47
N GLY A 96 0.86 -2.85 17.81
CA GLY A 96 -0.20 -2.91 18.82
C GLY A 96 -1.52 -3.37 18.21
N LYS A 97 -2.55 -3.47 19.04
CA LYS A 97 -3.89 -3.89 18.58
C LYS A 97 -4.57 -2.75 17.83
N SER A 98 -5.11 -3.04 16.66
CA SER A 98 -5.97 -2.10 15.93
C SER A 98 -7.11 -2.85 15.22
N PRO A 99 -8.27 -2.19 15.01
CA PRO A 99 -9.40 -2.80 14.32
C PRO A 99 -9.08 -3.28 12.91
N LEU A 100 -8.20 -2.58 12.20
CA LEU A 100 -7.79 -2.89 10.82
C LEU A 100 -7.26 -4.33 10.68
N GLN A 101 -6.53 -4.81 11.68
CA GLN A 101 -5.90 -6.14 11.64
C GLN A 101 -6.88 -7.28 11.42
N ARG A 102 -8.15 -7.10 11.83
CA ARG A 102 -9.20 -8.13 11.68
C ARG A 102 -9.53 -8.41 10.21
N PHE A 103 -9.26 -7.45 9.35
CA PHE A 103 -9.60 -7.50 7.94
C PHE A 103 -8.38 -7.71 7.04
N CYS A 104 -7.20 -7.96 7.63
CA CYS A 104 -5.96 -8.13 6.89
C CYS A 104 -5.45 -9.57 6.94
N ASP A 105 -5.08 -10.11 5.78
CA ASP A 105 -4.38 -11.41 5.66
C ASP A 105 -2.93 -11.32 6.14
N VAL A 106 -2.33 -10.13 5.96
CA VAL A 106 -0.98 -9.80 6.40
C VAL A 106 -0.98 -8.40 7.01
N VAL A 107 -0.28 -8.22 8.12
CA VAL A 107 -0.07 -6.92 8.74
C VAL A 107 1.41 -6.61 8.82
N LEU A 108 1.80 -5.45 8.29
CA LEU A 108 3.13 -4.88 8.39
C LEU A 108 3.10 -3.77 9.44
N HIS A 109 3.91 -3.92 10.48
CA HIS A 109 3.89 -3.00 11.61
C HIS A 109 4.99 -1.95 11.52
N THR A 110 4.61 -0.69 11.79
CA THR A 110 5.53 0.41 12.05
C THR A 110 5.71 0.62 13.55
N VAL A 111 6.92 1.02 13.94
CA VAL A 111 7.21 1.49 15.29
C VAL A 111 7.61 2.95 15.18
N ALA A 112 6.74 3.85 15.59
CA ALA A 112 6.99 5.28 15.62
C ALA A 112 6.18 5.91 16.76
N ASN A 113 6.83 6.77 17.53
CA ASN A 113 6.21 7.55 18.60
C ASN A 113 6.04 8.99 18.13
N GLU A 114 4.79 9.44 18.02
CA GLU A 114 4.48 10.85 17.84
C GLU A 114 4.62 11.58 19.18
N THR A 115 5.15 12.78 19.17
CA THR A 115 5.32 13.60 20.38
C THR A 115 4.36 14.77 20.38
N ARG A 116 4.15 15.42 21.56
CA ARG A 116 3.30 16.62 21.66
C ARG A 116 3.73 17.78 20.76
N TYR A 117 5.01 17.86 20.42
CA TYR A 117 5.58 18.89 19.54
C TYR A 117 5.58 18.53 18.06
N ARG A 118 5.21 17.30 17.75
CA ARG A 118 5.04 16.79 16.39
C ARG A 118 3.70 16.08 16.31
N PRO A 119 2.61 16.83 16.43
CA PRO A 119 1.29 16.26 16.26
C PRO A 119 1.11 15.88 14.80
N GLU A 120 0.56 14.72 14.59
CA GLU A 120 0.16 14.13 13.34
C GLU A 120 1.27 13.79 12.30
N ALA A 121 1.54 12.51 12.23
CA ALA A 121 2.07 11.83 11.05
C ALA A 121 3.47 12.26 10.55
N MET A 122 4.37 12.78 11.38
CA MET A 122 5.75 13.01 10.93
C MET A 122 6.60 11.75 11.08
N SER A 123 6.75 11.22 12.29
CA SER A 123 7.56 10.03 12.55
C SER A 123 6.91 8.78 11.98
N SER A 124 5.59 8.67 12.05
CA SER A 124 4.84 7.55 11.47
C SER A 124 4.95 7.49 9.95
N ARG A 125 4.96 8.62 9.25
CA ARG A 125 5.16 8.65 7.78
C ARG A 125 6.52 8.13 7.37
N VAL A 126 7.58 8.52 8.06
CA VAL A 126 8.95 8.02 7.81
C VAL A 126 8.99 6.51 8.00
N ALA A 127 8.40 5.99 9.08
CA ALA A 127 8.32 4.56 9.33
C ALA A 127 7.47 3.81 8.29
N GLN A 128 6.37 4.41 7.83
CA GLN A 128 5.56 3.86 6.74
C GLN A 128 6.33 3.81 5.43
N LEU A 129 7.05 4.89 5.07
CA LEU A 129 7.90 4.93 3.88
C LEU A 129 9.00 3.84 3.93
N ALA A 130 9.60 3.59 5.07
CA ALA A 130 10.58 2.49 5.22
C ALA A 130 9.95 1.11 4.96
N ILE A 131 8.69 0.89 5.36
CA ILE A 131 7.93 -0.33 5.02
C ILE A 131 7.64 -0.38 3.52
N VAL A 132 7.21 0.74 2.94
CA VAL A 132 6.94 0.87 1.50
C VAL A 132 8.19 0.52 0.69
N ASP A 133 9.33 1.16 0.98
CA ASP A 133 10.59 0.91 0.29
C ASP A 133 11.05 -0.55 0.43
N THR A 134 10.87 -1.13 1.63
CA THR A 134 11.18 -2.54 1.87
C THR A 134 10.30 -3.46 1.02
N LEU A 135 8.99 -3.19 0.95
CA LEU A 135 8.04 -4.01 0.19
C LEU A 135 8.33 -3.93 -1.31
N VAL A 136 8.57 -2.72 -1.83
CA VAL A 136 8.94 -2.47 -3.23
C VAL A 136 10.25 -3.18 -3.58
N SER A 137 11.28 -3.04 -2.75
CA SER A 137 12.58 -3.71 -2.95
C SER A 137 12.45 -5.23 -2.94
N CYS A 138 11.66 -5.79 -2.03
CA CYS A 138 11.40 -7.23 -2.00
C CYS A 138 10.63 -7.72 -3.23
N CYS A 139 9.68 -6.93 -3.73
CA CYS A 139 8.97 -7.24 -4.98
C CYS A 139 9.92 -7.19 -6.19
N ALA A 140 10.82 -6.21 -6.23
CA ALA A 140 11.83 -6.10 -7.29
C ALA A 140 12.82 -7.28 -7.28
N LEU A 141 13.31 -7.66 -6.10
CA LEU A 141 14.24 -8.79 -5.94
C LEU A 141 13.60 -10.16 -6.25
N ALA A 142 12.30 -10.27 -6.17
CA ALA A 142 11.59 -11.50 -6.54
C ALA A 142 11.52 -11.75 -8.06
N ASP A 143 11.86 -10.73 -8.89
CA ASP A 143 11.97 -10.81 -10.35
C ASP A 143 12.91 -9.68 -10.82
N PRO A 144 14.22 -9.86 -10.63
CA PRO A 144 15.18 -8.79 -10.85
C PRO A 144 15.28 -8.32 -12.31
N GLU A 145 15.25 -9.26 -13.25
CA GLU A 145 15.40 -8.96 -14.69
C GLU A 145 14.26 -8.08 -15.19
N ARG A 146 13.01 -8.49 -14.92
CA ARG A 146 11.82 -7.73 -15.28
C ARG A 146 11.78 -6.38 -14.57
N SER A 147 12.15 -6.33 -13.31
CA SER A 147 12.13 -5.12 -12.51
C SER A 147 13.15 -4.10 -13.02
N VAL A 148 14.37 -4.51 -13.31
CA VAL A 148 15.41 -3.63 -13.88
C VAL A 148 14.98 -3.11 -15.24
N ALA A 149 14.47 -3.96 -16.13
CA ALA A 149 13.98 -3.55 -17.43
C ALA A 149 12.85 -2.51 -17.34
N ASN A 150 11.89 -2.71 -16.44
CA ASN A 150 10.78 -1.77 -16.25
C ASN A 150 11.23 -0.44 -15.62
N LEU A 151 12.15 -0.47 -14.66
CA LEU A 151 12.73 0.73 -14.07
C LEU A 151 13.51 1.56 -15.11
N GLN A 152 14.28 0.92 -15.97
CA GLN A 152 14.99 1.60 -17.07
C GLN A 152 14.01 2.25 -18.06
N ARG A 153 12.95 1.54 -18.47
CA ARG A 153 11.90 2.09 -19.34
C ARG A 153 11.21 3.30 -18.69
N SER A 154 10.88 3.20 -17.41
CA SER A 154 10.27 4.30 -16.66
C SER A 154 11.18 5.52 -16.60
N ALA A 155 12.48 5.31 -16.36
CA ALA A 155 13.47 6.39 -16.32
C ALA A 155 13.63 7.08 -17.69
N GLN A 156 13.64 6.32 -18.79
CA GLN A 156 13.71 6.88 -20.15
C GLN A 156 12.53 7.81 -20.45
N VAL A 157 11.30 7.35 -20.21
CA VAL A 157 10.08 8.17 -20.44
C VAL A 157 10.09 9.45 -19.60
N ILE A 158 10.61 9.40 -18.37
CA ILE A 158 10.72 10.60 -17.52
C ILE A 158 11.83 11.54 -18.04
N ALA A 159 12.94 10.99 -18.53
CA ALA A 159 14.03 11.79 -19.09
C ALA A 159 13.59 12.59 -20.34
N GLU A 160 12.73 12.02 -21.18
CA GLU A 160 12.16 12.68 -22.36
C GLU A 160 11.29 13.90 -22.02
N LYS A 161 10.82 14.02 -20.76
CA LYS A 161 10.04 15.16 -20.27
C LYS A 161 10.88 16.28 -19.66
N ARG A 162 12.21 16.12 -19.64
CA ARG A 162 13.14 17.16 -19.19
C ARG A 162 13.60 17.97 -20.37
N TYR A 163 13.27 19.27 -20.37
CA TYR A 163 13.82 20.28 -21.27
C TYR A 163 15.17 20.75 -20.77
#